data_1e4b67c55ec8ccfda97086188906de62
#
_entry.id   1e4b67c55ec8ccfda97086188906de62
#
_cell.length_a   1.000
_cell.length_b   1.000
_cell.length_c   1.000
_cell.angle_alpha   90.00
_cell.angle_beta   90.00
_cell.angle_gamma   90.00
#
_symmetry.space_group_name_H-M   'P 1'
#
loop_
_entity.id
_entity.type
_entity.pdbx_description
1 polymer ?
#
loop_
_entity_poly.entity_id
_entity_poly.type
_entity_poly.pdbx_seq_one_letter_code
_entity_poly.pdbx_strand_id
1 'polypeptide(L)'
;MLGLAASLAAAGTLPAGILYVPNGSFETPATTNVDIRIDSWQDQPQSPFFDPAQFGGQPWETLMGRFANTDPGSFDHLDNLEGSQAAYIFTFPGAGFFQDFNSTDWSGATNLALTSTFEVGRAYHLTAALTSSINEPLTNGASLQMSLYYRDGSNNIVNVAATNVVFDQGVFTNLVHLINFTVDVPTVNPTNVWAGKHIGIQFISTTFDPNLITGVWDVDNVRLNSSIVVPNGSFETPQTTNVDIRFDSWEDNPQSPFFDPSQFGGQPWETLMGRFANTDPGSADHLDNLDGTQAAYVFTFPGAGFLQDFDSTDGSNTVPTHAFNVKLDPGKSYTLTAAFTSSSNEPLTNGASIQMALYYGDGPTNLTVLAATNVVFDTTLFTNLDHLLDFQATIPLVKATDPWAGKNVGIQFISTTFDPNLITGVWDLDNVRLTEKVATALSSPTVTNGQIGFILQSEPGLAFEILAGTNLVSSASGWTSIASLTNVTGSFLFTNQISNQPRFYKAHELP
;
A
#
# COMPACT_ATOMS: atom_id res chain seq x y z
N MET A 1 -31.48 14.19 17.18
CA MET A 1 -31.11 13.62 15.88
C MET A 1 -30.13 14.59 15.23
N LEU A 2 -28.84 14.36 15.40
CA LEU A 2 -27.80 15.05 14.64
C LEU A 2 -27.22 13.98 13.71
N GLY A 3 -27.51 14.14 12.40
CA GLY A 3 -26.90 13.30 11.39
C GLY A 3 -25.45 13.75 11.19
N LEU A 4 -24.50 12.87 11.47
CA LEU A 4 -23.12 13.01 11.05
C LEU A 4 -23.07 12.61 9.56
N ALA A 5 -22.97 13.59 8.67
CA ALA A 5 -22.60 13.34 7.29
C ALA A 5 -21.07 13.10 7.28
N ALA A 6 -20.66 11.84 7.11
CA ALA A 6 -19.29 11.51 6.78
C ALA A 6 -19.05 11.97 5.33
N SER A 7 -18.25 13.01 5.14
CA SER A 7 -17.70 13.37 3.83
C SER A 7 -16.69 12.28 3.43
N LEU A 8 -17.04 11.46 2.44
CA LEU A 8 -16.06 10.62 1.73
C LEU A 8 -15.15 11.57 0.92
N ALA A 9 -14.02 11.95 1.47
CA ALA A 9 -12.91 12.40 0.67
C ALA A 9 -12.44 11.18 -0.14
N ALA A 10 -12.50 11.27 -1.45
CA ALA A 10 -11.87 10.29 -2.33
C ALA A 10 -10.34 10.44 -2.17
N ALA A 11 -9.79 9.74 -1.18
CA ALA A 11 -8.36 9.56 -1.10
C ALA A 11 -7.92 8.83 -2.37
N GLY A 12 -7.14 9.50 -3.21
CA GLY A 12 -6.50 8.87 -4.36
C GLY A 12 -5.75 7.64 -3.85
N THR A 13 -6.09 6.46 -4.40
CA THR A 13 -5.46 5.20 -3.99
C THR A 13 -3.99 5.26 -4.31
N LEU A 14 -3.16 5.39 -3.27
CA LEU A 14 -1.70 5.21 -3.38
C LEU A 14 -1.44 3.79 -3.93
N PRO A 15 -0.51 3.62 -4.87
CA PRO A 15 -0.08 2.28 -5.26
C PRO A 15 0.53 1.60 -4.03
N ALA A 16 -0.21 0.65 -3.47
CA ALA A 16 0.19 -0.13 -2.32
C ALA A 16 0.95 -1.37 -2.78
N GLY A 17 1.96 -1.81 -2.03
CA GLY A 17 2.56 -3.11 -2.22
C GLY A 17 1.53 -4.20 -1.91
N ILE A 18 1.31 -5.13 -2.85
CA ILE A 18 0.40 -6.25 -2.66
C ILE A 18 1.10 -7.29 -1.77
N LEU A 19 0.47 -7.63 -0.65
CA LEU A 19 0.90 -8.73 0.19
C LEU A 19 0.15 -10.00 -0.21
N TYR A 20 0.90 -11.08 -0.41
CA TYR A 20 0.29 -12.36 -0.79
C TYR A 20 -0.57 -12.91 0.35
N VAL A 21 -1.86 -13.07 0.09
CA VAL A 21 -2.81 -13.78 0.95
C VAL A 21 -3.00 -15.18 0.37
N PRO A 22 -2.43 -16.24 1.01
CA PRO A 22 -2.58 -17.58 0.50
C PRO A 22 -4.05 -17.97 0.35
N ASN A 23 -4.43 -18.49 -0.83
CA ASN A 23 -5.79 -18.90 -1.15
C ASN A 23 -6.85 -17.80 -0.84
N GLY A 24 -6.55 -16.54 -1.15
CA GLY A 24 -7.45 -15.40 -0.88
C GLY A 24 -8.73 -15.41 -1.73
N SER A 25 -8.76 -16.18 -2.82
CA SER A 25 -9.91 -16.43 -3.68
C SER A 25 -10.53 -17.83 -3.48
N PHE A 26 -10.14 -18.57 -2.44
CA PHE A 26 -10.70 -19.85 -2.01
C PHE A 26 -10.67 -20.97 -3.05
N GLU A 27 -9.77 -20.91 -4.04
CA GLU A 27 -9.68 -21.86 -5.17
C GLU A 27 -9.08 -23.22 -4.80
N THR A 28 -8.47 -23.37 -3.60
CA THR A 28 -7.82 -24.62 -3.20
C THR A 28 -8.34 -25.18 -1.87
N PRO A 29 -8.59 -26.50 -1.83
CA PRO A 29 -8.58 -27.46 -2.95
C PRO A 29 -9.72 -27.16 -3.95
N ALA A 30 -9.63 -27.60 -5.21
CA ALA A 30 -10.72 -27.42 -6.17
C ALA A 30 -11.94 -28.28 -5.77
N THR A 31 -13.15 -27.72 -5.87
CA THR A 31 -14.40 -28.46 -5.66
C THR A 31 -15.37 -28.26 -6.84
N THR A 32 -16.28 -29.20 -7.02
CA THR A 32 -17.39 -29.09 -7.99
C THR A 32 -18.74 -28.91 -7.29
N ASN A 33 -18.71 -28.79 -5.96
CA ASN A 33 -19.90 -28.67 -5.13
C ASN A 33 -19.55 -27.85 -3.87
N VAL A 34 -20.17 -28.14 -2.73
CA VAL A 34 -19.83 -27.59 -1.41
C VAL A 34 -18.81 -28.47 -0.73
N ASP A 35 -17.80 -27.86 -0.09
CA ASP A 35 -16.76 -28.57 0.69
C ASP A 35 -16.38 -27.69 1.91
N ILE A 36 -16.23 -28.33 3.07
CA ILE A 36 -15.82 -27.64 4.31
C ILE A 36 -14.31 -27.34 4.35
N ARG A 37 -13.50 -27.93 3.47
CA ARG A 37 -12.05 -27.76 3.46
C ARG A 37 -11.64 -26.52 2.71
N ILE A 38 -10.85 -25.66 3.33
CA ILE A 38 -10.25 -24.48 2.70
C ILE A 38 -8.77 -24.48 3.05
N ASP A 39 -7.88 -24.68 2.06
CA ASP A 39 -6.44 -24.60 2.30
C ASP A 39 -6.07 -23.19 2.77
N SER A 40 -5.11 -23.09 3.69
CA SER A 40 -4.61 -21.85 4.29
C SER A 40 -5.57 -21.17 5.28
N TRP A 41 -6.83 -21.57 5.35
CA TRP A 41 -7.80 -21.04 6.27
C TRP A 41 -8.21 -22.08 7.30
N GLN A 42 -8.30 -21.68 8.57
CA GLN A 42 -8.77 -22.54 9.67
C GLN A 42 -10.14 -22.06 10.16
N ASP A 43 -10.97 -23.02 10.53
CA ASP A 43 -12.25 -22.74 11.17
C ASP A 43 -12.04 -22.07 12.52
N GLN A 44 -12.94 -21.14 12.87
CA GLN A 44 -13.01 -20.60 14.22
C GLN A 44 -13.29 -21.75 15.22
N PRO A 45 -12.74 -21.68 16.43
CA PRO A 45 -13.10 -22.60 17.50
C PRO A 45 -14.62 -22.65 17.69
N GLN A 46 -15.13 -23.86 17.91
CA GLN A 46 -16.55 -24.07 18.11
C GLN A 46 -17.13 -23.11 19.18
N SER A 47 -18.18 -22.39 18.78
CA SER A 47 -18.90 -21.50 19.67
C SER A 47 -19.53 -22.26 20.85
N PRO A 48 -19.46 -21.74 22.09
CA PRO A 48 -20.12 -22.37 23.23
C PRO A 48 -21.66 -22.40 23.11
N PHE A 49 -22.23 -21.66 22.16
CA PHE A 49 -23.66 -21.64 21.88
C PHE A 49 -24.10 -22.67 20.84
N PHE A 50 -23.15 -23.38 20.20
CA PHE A 50 -23.46 -24.35 19.16
C PHE A 50 -23.97 -25.67 19.74
N ASP A 51 -25.15 -26.07 19.30
CA ASP A 51 -25.74 -27.37 19.56
C ASP A 51 -26.01 -28.12 18.25
N PRO A 52 -25.31 -29.19 17.94
CA PRO A 52 -25.51 -29.94 16.70
C PRO A 52 -26.96 -30.39 16.47
N ALA A 53 -27.74 -30.62 17.56
CA ALA A 53 -29.13 -31.04 17.42
C ALA A 53 -30.00 -29.98 16.73
N GLN A 54 -29.64 -28.71 16.80
CA GLN A 54 -30.33 -27.61 16.10
C GLN A 54 -30.03 -27.58 14.60
N PHE A 55 -28.96 -28.24 14.18
CA PHE A 55 -28.48 -28.31 12.80
C PHE A 55 -28.59 -29.74 12.21
N GLY A 56 -29.56 -30.50 12.64
CA GLY A 56 -29.77 -31.86 12.12
C GLY A 56 -28.65 -32.85 12.44
N GLY A 57 -27.85 -32.59 13.49
CA GLY A 57 -26.69 -33.40 13.86
C GLY A 57 -25.41 -33.09 13.09
N GLN A 58 -25.40 -32.04 12.28
CA GLN A 58 -24.19 -31.63 11.55
C GLN A 58 -23.13 -31.07 12.48
N PRO A 59 -21.82 -31.30 12.22
CA PRO A 59 -20.75 -30.78 13.03
C PRO A 59 -20.52 -29.28 12.76
N TRP A 60 -19.79 -28.62 13.70
CA TRP A 60 -19.48 -27.18 13.67
C TRP A 60 -18.86 -26.70 12.34
N GLU A 61 -17.97 -27.50 11.77
CA GLU A 61 -17.23 -27.21 10.55
C GLU A 61 -18.14 -27.03 9.32
N THR A 62 -19.38 -27.53 9.38
CA THR A 62 -20.34 -27.34 8.27
C THR A 62 -20.93 -25.95 8.20
N LEU A 63 -20.72 -25.12 9.21
CA LEU A 63 -21.18 -23.73 9.22
C LEU A 63 -20.27 -22.79 8.42
N MET A 64 -19.15 -23.29 7.93
CA MET A 64 -18.23 -22.56 7.06
C MET A 64 -17.57 -23.51 6.07
N GLY A 65 -17.14 -22.99 4.94
CA GLY A 65 -16.54 -23.76 3.87
C GLY A 65 -16.50 -22.97 2.57
N ARG A 66 -16.48 -23.69 1.47
CA ARG A 66 -16.45 -23.12 0.12
C ARG A 66 -17.41 -23.84 -0.81
N PHE A 67 -17.76 -23.21 -1.90
CA PHE A 67 -18.61 -23.76 -2.94
C PHE A 67 -18.11 -23.40 -4.34
N ALA A 68 -18.43 -24.27 -5.31
CA ALA A 68 -18.18 -23.99 -6.71
C ALA A 68 -19.25 -23.02 -7.24
N ASN A 69 -18.82 -22.00 -7.98
CA ASN A 69 -19.74 -21.12 -8.67
C ASN A 69 -20.62 -21.89 -9.68
N THR A 70 -21.82 -21.46 -9.86
CA THR A 70 -22.80 -22.09 -10.77
C THR A 70 -23.00 -21.25 -12.03
N ASP A 71 -23.74 -21.81 -12.99
CA ASP A 71 -24.07 -21.10 -14.25
C ASP A 71 -24.98 -19.88 -13.97
N PRO A 72 -24.88 -18.81 -14.77
CA PRO A 72 -25.75 -17.65 -14.65
C PRO A 72 -27.25 -18.01 -14.64
N GLY A 73 -27.94 -17.48 -13.63
CA GLY A 73 -29.38 -17.76 -13.41
C GLY A 73 -29.67 -19.02 -12.58
N SER A 74 -28.63 -19.74 -12.14
CA SER A 74 -28.75 -20.84 -11.17
C SER A 74 -28.62 -20.31 -9.73
N PHE A 75 -29.01 -21.13 -8.75
CA PHE A 75 -28.74 -20.85 -7.33
C PHE A 75 -27.23 -20.83 -7.08
N ASP A 76 -26.80 -19.99 -6.13
CA ASP A 76 -25.41 -19.79 -5.74
C ASP A 76 -24.50 -19.29 -6.87
N HIS A 77 -25.06 -18.60 -7.87
CA HIS A 77 -24.29 -17.91 -8.90
C HIS A 77 -23.79 -16.55 -8.38
N LEU A 78 -22.48 -16.30 -8.57
CA LEU A 78 -21.85 -15.01 -8.37
C LEU A 78 -21.25 -14.52 -9.69
N ASP A 79 -21.51 -13.26 -10.06
CA ASP A 79 -21.13 -12.71 -11.38
C ASP A 79 -19.75 -12.04 -11.41
N ASN A 80 -19.14 -11.73 -10.24
CA ASN A 80 -17.88 -11.00 -10.12
C ASN A 80 -16.88 -11.66 -9.15
N LEU A 81 -16.95 -12.97 -8.94
CA LEU A 81 -15.95 -13.66 -8.12
C LEU A 81 -14.59 -13.76 -8.82
N GLU A 82 -13.53 -13.97 -8.07
CA GLU A 82 -12.18 -14.26 -8.59
C GLU A 82 -11.99 -15.76 -8.74
N GLY A 83 -11.90 -16.26 -9.97
CA GLY A 83 -11.77 -17.68 -10.22
C GLY A 83 -13.09 -18.41 -10.42
N SER A 84 -13.29 -19.52 -9.71
CA SER A 84 -14.44 -20.44 -9.90
C SER A 84 -15.14 -20.85 -8.60
N GLN A 85 -14.65 -20.41 -7.44
CA GLN A 85 -15.14 -20.78 -6.13
C GLN A 85 -15.26 -19.56 -5.22
N ALA A 86 -16.09 -19.64 -4.17
CA ALA A 86 -16.15 -18.69 -3.09
C ALA A 86 -16.28 -19.41 -1.74
N ALA A 87 -15.98 -18.72 -0.65
CA ALA A 87 -16.24 -19.23 0.69
C ALA A 87 -17.65 -18.86 1.17
N TYR A 88 -18.14 -19.60 2.15
CA TYR A 88 -19.41 -19.31 2.81
C TYR A 88 -19.27 -19.34 4.33
N ILE A 89 -20.07 -18.53 5.04
CA ILE A 89 -20.14 -18.47 6.50
C ILE A 89 -21.61 -18.32 6.91
N PHE A 90 -22.14 -19.26 7.70
CA PHE A 90 -23.45 -19.11 8.30
C PHE A 90 -23.47 -17.99 9.36
N THR A 91 -24.61 -17.34 9.51
CA THR A 91 -24.82 -16.26 10.50
C THR A 91 -24.89 -16.78 11.95
N PHE A 92 -24.30 -17.91 12.27
CA PHE A 92 -24.25 -18.40 13.63
C PHE A 92 -23.15 -17.69 14.45
N PRO A 93 -23.42 -17.29 15.72
CA PRO A 93 -22.44 -16.57 16.52
C PRO A 93 -21.11 -17.30 16.66
N GLY A 94 -20.04 -16.67 16.18
CA GLY A 94 -18.70 -17.22 16.22
C GLY A 94 -18.33 -18.11 15.02
N ALA A 95 -19.26 -18.44 14.10
CA ALA A 95 -18.93 -19.15 12.87
C ALA A 95 -18.03 -18.26 11.99
N GLY A 96 -17.04 -18.87 11.35
CA GLY A 96 -16.10 -18.17 10.51
C GLY A 96 -14.75 -18.87 10.40
N PHE A 97 -13.81 -18.20 9.75
CA PHE A 97 -12.47 -18.74 9.54
C PHE A 97 -11.41 -17.64 9.69
N PHE A 98 -10.18 -18.06 9.89
CA PHE A 98 -9.04 -17.19 10.02
C PHE A 98 -7.81 -17.74 9.29
N GLN A 99 -6.85 -16.86 9.01
CA GLN A 99 -5.57 -17.21 8.42
C GLN A 99 -4.45 -16.42 9.10
N ASP A 100 -3.34 -17.11 9.43
CA ASP A 100 -2.12 -16.49 9.96
C ASP A 100 -0.88 -17.35 9.66
N PHE A 101 0.24 -17.03 10.31
CA PHE A 101 1.52 -17.74 10.14
C PHE A 101 1.50 -19.22 10.60
N ASN A 102 0.49 -19.65 11.35
CA ASN A 102 0.28 -21.04 11.76
C ASN A 102 -0.67 -21.78 10.81
N SER A 103 -1.23 -21.10 9.81
CA SER A 103 -2.18 -21.71 8.88
C SER A 103 -1.53 -22.79 8.03
N THR A 104 -2.29 -23.82 7.74
CA THR A 104 -1.86 -25.00 6.99
C THR A 104 -2.78 -25.23 5.80
N ASP A 105 -2.30 -25.99 4.82
CA ASP A 105 -3.19 -26.63 3.88
C ASP A 105 -3.91 -27.83 4.56
N TRP A 106 -4.88 -28.42 3.88
CA TRP A 106 -5.63 -29.55 4.42
C TRP A 106 -4.75 -30.78 4.74
N SER A 107 -3.57 -30.88 4.15
CA SER A 107 -2.59 -31.93 4.44
C SER A 107 -1.75 -31.65 5.71
N GLY A 108 -1.88 -30.49 6.30
CA GLY A 108 -1.10 -30.03 7.45
C GLY A 108 0.24 -29.37 7.08
N ALA A 109 0.48 -29.06 5.79
CA ALA A 109 1.67 -28.33 5.38
C ALA A 109 1.52 -26.82 5.61
N THR A 110 2.58 -26.15 6.10
CA THR A 110 2.58 -24.72 6.44
C THR A 110 3.12 -23.81 5.33
N ASN A 111 3.42 -24.35 4.17
CA ASN A 111 3.99 -23.62 3.03
C ASN A 111 3.03 -22.57 2.40
N LEU A 112 1.77 -22.59 2.80
CA LEU A 112 0.74 -21.63 2.38
C LEU A 112 0.24 -20.75 3.55
N ALA A 113 1.06 -20.56 4.58
CA ALA A 113 0.73 -19.67 5.70
C ALA A 113 0.93 -18.18 5.34
N LEU A 114 0.12 -17.32 5.93
CA LEU A 114 0.30 -15.86 5.84
C LEU A 114 1.44 -15.43 6.76
N THR A 115 2.61 -15.14 6.20
CA THR A 115 3.84 -14.86 6.97
C THR A 115 4.17 -13.37 7.11
N SER A 116 3.39 -12.49 6.50
CA SER A 116 3.58 -11.03 6.58
C SER A 116 3.51 -10.53 8.02
N THR A 117 4.23 -9.44 8.30
CA THR A 117 4.28 -8.81 9.63
C THR A 117 3.81 -7.35 9.56
N PHE A 118 3.34 -6.82 10.68
CA PHE A 118 3.07 -5.38 10.82
C PHE A 118 4.38 -4.60 10.93
N GLU A 119 4.85 -4.01 9.87
CA GLU A 119 6.10 -3.25 9.81
C GLU A 119 5.88 -1.80 10.24
N VAL A 120 6.80 -1.26 11.05
CA VAL A 120 6.76 0.15 11.47
C VAL A 120 6.85 1.08 10.27
N GLY A 121 6.05 2.16 10.27
CA GLY A 121 6.00 3.13 9.19
C GLY A 121 5.09 2.74 8.02
N ARG A 122 4.32 1.66 8.15
CA ARG A 122 3.37 1.19 7.13
C ARG A 122 1.94 1.30 7.57
N ALA A 123 1.05 1.54 6.61
CA ALA A 123 -0.38 1.32 6.71
C ALA A 123 -0.74 -0.01 6.03
N TYR A 124 -1.84 -0.62 6.48
CA TYR A 124 -2.36 -1.87 5.92
C TYR A 124 -3.82 -1.73 5.57
N HIS A 125 -4.20 -2.28 4.44
CA HIS A 125 -5.54 -2.21 3.89
C HIS A 125 -5.98 -3.62 3.47
N LEU A 126 -6.87 -4.22 4.25
CA LEU A 126 -7.53 -5.49 3.91
C LEU A 126 -8.81 -5.18 3.14
N THR A 127 -9.00 -5.82 2.01
CA THR A 127 -10.25 -5.81 1.24
C THR A 127 -10.77 -7.23 1.12
N ALA A 128 -12.07 -7.40 1.28
CA ALA A 128 -12.77 -8.63 0.95
C ALA A 128 -14.13 -8.31 0.32
N ALA A 129 -14.55 -9.14 -0.61
CA ALA A 129 -15.82 -9.00 -1.31
C ALA A 129 -16.87 -9.89 -0.65
N LEU A 130 -18.02 -9.34 -0.27
CA LEU A 130 -19.07 -9.99 0.49
C LEU A 130 -20.42 -9.83 -0.19
N THR A 131 -21.30 -10.84 -0.07
CA THR A 131 -22.72 -10.75 -0.35
C THR A 131 -23.51 -11.73 0.52
N SER A 132 -24.82 -11.77 0.34
CA SER A 132 -25.71 -12.78 0.92
C SER A 132 -25.95 -13.88 -0.09
N SER A 133 -25.88 -15.13 0.32
CA SER A 133 -26.33 -16.24 -0.51
C SER A 133 -27.79 -16.02 -0.96
N ILE A 134 -28.08 -16.31 -2.24
CA ILE A 134 -29.45 -16.28 -2.76
C ILE A 134 -30.25 -17.47 -2.22
N ASN A 135 -29.59 -18.58 -2.00
CA ASN A 135 -30.23 -19.84 -1.57
C ASN A 135 -30.65 -19.78 -0.09
N GLU A 136 -29.80 -19.17 0.73
CA GLU A 136 -30.05 -18.95 2.16
C GLU A 136 -29.83 -17.47 2.49
N PRO A 137 -30.80 -16.59 2.13
CA PRO A 137 -30.60 -15.16 2.21
C PRO A 137 -30.53 -14.66 3.65
N LEU A 138 -29.68 -13.67 3.86
CA LEU A 138 -29.52 -12.97 5.12
C LEU A 138 -30.75 -12.13 5.44
N THR A 139 -31.01 -11.98 6.73
CA THR A 139 -31.99 -11.03 7.26
C THR A 139 -31.29 -9.71 7.64
N ASN A 140 -31.95 -8.57 7.39
CA ASN A 140 -31.45 -7.24 7.76
C ASN A 140 -31.02 -7.22 9.24
N GLY A 141 -29.78 -6.78 9.49
CA GLY A 141 -29.17 -6.76 10.80
C GLY A 141 -28.21 -7.94 11.10
N ALA A 142 -28.20 -9.00 10.25
CA ALA A 142 -27.18 -10.03 10.33
C ALA A 142 -25.79 -9.38 10.13
N SER A 143 -24.77 -9.82 10.88
CA SER A 143 -23.47 -9.16 10.88
C SER A 143 -22.30 -10.13 10.82
N LEU A 144 -21.28 -9.72 10.06
CA LEU A 144 -19.97 -10.37 9.92
C LEU A 144 -18.89 -9.37 10.26
N GLN A 145 -17.97 -9.72 11.15
CA GLN A 145 -16.76 -8.95 11.39
C GLN A 145 -15.63 -9.48 10.52
N MET A 146 -14.97 -8.59 9.81
CA MET A 146 -13.67 -8.81 9.19
C MET A 146 -12.61 -8.04 9.97
N SER A 147 -11.45 -8.63 10.22
CA SER A 147 -10.41 -8.02 11.02
C SER A 147 -8.99 -8.37 10.61
N LEU A 148 -8.08 -7.44 10.87
CA LEU A 148 -6.64 -7.67 10.96
C LEU A 148 -6.28 -7.85 12.43
N TYR A 149 -5.54 -8.91 12.75
CA TYR A 149 -5.19 -9.27 14.13
C TYR A 149 -3.72 -9.70 14.25
N TYR A 150 -3.25 -9.84 15.47
CA TYR A 150 -2.00 -10.54 15.81
C TYR A 150 -2.26 -11.57 16.90
N ARG A 151 -1.32 -12.51 17.08
CA ARG A 151 -1.34 -13.41 18.24
C ARG A 151 -0.47 -12.87 19.36
N ASP A 152 -1.06 -12.79 20.58
CA ASP A 152 -0.34 -12.37 21.78
C ASP A 152 0.63 -13.47 22.28
N GLY A 153 1.35 -13.20 23.39
CA GLY A 153 2.29 -14.15 23.98
C GLY A 153 1.63 -15.44 24.51
N SER A 154 0.30 -15.47 24.63
CA SER A 154 -0.50 -16.63 25.03
C SER A 154 -1.20 -17.30 23.83
N ASN A 155 -0.85 -16.89 22.62
CA ASN A 155 -1.42 -17.36 21.35
C ASN A 155 -2.91 -16.98 21.13
N ASN A 156 -3.43 -16.01 21.87
CA ASN A 156 -4.78 -15.49 21.64
C ASN A 156 -4.81 -14.54 20.44
N ILE A 157 -5.93 -14.53 19.72
CA ILE A 157 -6.24 -13.54 18.67
C ILE A 157 -6.55 -12.20 19.33
N VAL A 158 -5.83 -11.15 18.94
CA VAL A 158 -6.05 -9.78 19.38
C VAL A 158 -6.21 -8.87 18.15
N ASN A 159 -7.40 -8.33 17.95
CA ASN A 159 -7.69 -7.47 16.81
C ASN A 159 -6.86 -6.17 16.88
N VAL A 160 -6.25 -5.81 15.75
CA VAL A 160 -5.59 -4.52 15.53
C VAL A 160 -6.60 -3.53 14.95
N ALA A 161 -7.35 -3.97 13.96
CA ALA A 161 -8.42 -3.22 13.32
C ALA A 161 -9.53 -4.18 12.88
N ALA A 162 -10.77 -3.71 12.89
CA ALA A 162 -11.92 -4.51 12.48
C ALA A 162 -13.03 -3.64 11.89
N THR A 163 -13.77 -4.20 10.93
CA THR A 163 -14.98 -3.65 10.36
C THR A 163 -16.11 -4.66 10.54
N ASN A 164 -17.24 -4.19 11.08
CA ASN A 164 -18.46 -4.98 11.12
C ASN A 164 -19.30 -4.65 9.89
N VAL A 165 -19.47 -5.64 9.02
CA VAL A 165 -20.38 -5.56 7.89
C VAL A 165 -21.75 -6.01 8.36
N VAL A 166 -22.75 -5.14 8.24
CA VAL A 166 -24.14 -5.42 8.60
C VAL A 166 -24.94 -5.56 7.31
N PHE A 167 -25.66 -6.65 7.18
CA PHE A 167 -26.52 -6.87 6.03
C PHE A 167 -27.70 -5.89 6.05
N ASP A 168 -27.86 -5.16 4.97
CA ASP A 168 -28.98 -4.26 4.68
C ASP A 168 -29.34 -4.39 3.20
N GLN A 169 -30.58 -4.75 2.92
CA GLN A 169 -31.09 -4.89 1.53
C GLN A 169 -30.99 -3.60 0.72
N GLY A 170 -30.87 -2.43 1.36
CA GLY A 170 -30.61 -1.15 0.68
C GLY A 170 -29.17 -1.03 0.16
N VAL A 171 -28.23 -1.74 0.77
CA VAL A 171 -26.83 -1.83 0.35
C VAL A 171 -26.61 -3.04 -0.58
N PHE A 172 -27.08 -4.21 -0.16
CA PHE A 172 -26.95 -5.46 -0.93
C PHE A 172 -28.15 -5.64 -1.86
N THR A 173 -28.28 -4.75 -2.85
CA THR A 173 -29.42 -4.71 -3.79
C THR A 173 -29.38 -5.81 -4.85
N ASN A 174 -28.20 -6.39 -5.09
CA ASN A 174 -27.98 -7.48 -6.03
C ASN A 174 -27.17 -8.59 -5.34
N LEU A 175 -27.79 -9.70 -4.95
CA LEU A 175 -27.17 -10.78 -4.18
C LEU A 175 -26.25 -11.68 -5.03
N VAL A 176 -26.28 -11.59 -6.35
CA VAL A 176 -25.31 -12.28 -7.23
C VAL A 176 -24.00 -11.49 -7.38
N HIS A 177 -23.94 -10.28 -6.80
CA HIS A 177 -22.79 -9.40 -6.92
C HIS A 177 -22.13 -9.13 -5.56
N LEU A 178 -20.88 -9.50 -5.44
CA LEU A 178 -20.06 -9.27 -4.27
C LEU A 178 -19.68 -7.77 -4.17
N ILE A 179 -19.79 -7.19 -2.97
CA ILE A 179 -19.44 -5.80 -2.65
C ILE A 179 -18.17 -5.79 -1.79
N ASN A 180 -17.21 -4.97 -2.15
CA ASN A 180 -15.96 -4.83 -1.40
C ASN A 180 -16.17 -4.05 -0.09
N PHE A 181 -15.61 -4.61 0.99
CA PHE A 181 -15.49 -3.97 2.31
C PHE A 181 -14.03 -3.91 2.72
N THR A 182 -13.69 -2.99 3.62
CA THR A 182 -12.29 -2.71 3.97
C THR A 182 -12.07 -2.68 5.48
N VAL A 183 -10.84 -3.05 5.88
CA VAL A 183 -10.30 -2.82 7.23
C VAL A 183 -8.98 -2.10 7.09
N ASP A 184 -8.83 -0.97 7.75
CA ASP A 184 -7.67 -0.12 7.64
C ASP A 184 -6.87 -0.06 8.95
N VAL A 185 -5.56 -0.23 8.83
CA VAL A 185 -4.57 0.11 9.85
C VAL A 185 -3.80 1.32 9.33
N PRO A 186 -4.05 2.54 9.85
CA PRO A 186 -3.54 3.76 9.24
C PRO A 186 -2.03 3.90 9.31
N THR A 187 -1.40 3.51 10.40
CA THR A 187 0.07 3.52 10.55
C THR A 187 0.50 2.61 11.69
N VAL A 188 1.55 1.84 11.46
CA VAL A 188 2.23 1.06 12.50
C VAL A 188 3.28 1.94 13.17
N ASN A 189 3.10 2.26 14.44
CA ASN A 189 4.06 3.00 15.23
C ASN A 189 4.99 2.06 16.01
N PRO A 190 6.24 2.45 16.29
CA PRO A 190 7.18 1.61 17.05
C PRO A 190 6.70 1.30 18.48
N THR A 191 5.78 2.09 19.03
CA THR A 191 5.18 1.89 20.36
C THR A 191 3.99 0.93 20.35
N ASN A 192 3.50 0.52 19.19
CA ASN A 192 2.40 -0.44 19.12
C ASN A 192 2.88 -1.83 19.57
N VAL A 193 2.14 -2.47 20.46
CA VAL A 193 2.49 -3.80 21.00
C VAL A 193 2.47 -4.90 19.94
N TRP A 194 1.84 -4.65 18.82
CA TRP A 194 1.72 -5.52 17.66
C TRP A 194 2.73 -5.20 16.53
N ALA A 195 3.55 -4.14 16.69
CA ALA A 195 4.62 -3.84 15.74
C ALA A 195 5.61 -5.02 15.64
N GLY A 196 5.92 -5.44 14.41
CA GLY A 196 6.76 -6.61 14.12
C GLY A 196 6.09 -7.97 14.36
N LYS A 197 4.82 -8.03 14.80
CA LYS A 197 4.07 -9.28 14.92
C LYS A 197 3.52 -9.70 13.57
N HIS A 198 3.32 -11.02 13.41
CA HIS A 198 2.66 -11.54 12.20
C HIS A 198 1.22 -11.06 12.10
N ILE A 199 0.82 -10.75 10.87
CA ILE A 199 -0.55 -10.39 10.52
C ILE A 199 -1.40 -11.65 10.47
N GLY A 200 -2.60 -11.56 11.03
CA GLY A 200 -3.68 -12.51 10.80
C GLY A 200 -4.88 -11.83 10.20
N ILE A 201 -5.66 -12.56 9.42
CA ILE A 201 -6.94 -12.15 8.83
C ILE A 201 -8.03 -13.04 9.40
N GLN A 202 -9.14 -12.46 9.82
CA GLN A 202 -10.26 -13.18 10.39
C GLN A 202 -11.59 -12.69 9.82
N PHE A 203 -12.49 -13.64 9.55
CA PHE A 203 -13.90 -13.42 9.31
C PHE A 203 -14.70 -14.20 10.37
N ILE A 204 -15.61 -13.52 11.07
CA ILE A 204 -16.37 -14.13 12.15
C ILE A 204 -17.79 -13.55 12.21
N SER A 205 -18.81 -14.39 12.23
CA SER A 205 -20.19 -13.96 12.45
C SER A 205 -20.36 -13.39 13.86
N THR A 206 -20.86 -12.16 13.91
CA THR A 206 -21.19 -11.44 15.14
C THR A 206 -22.71 -11.34 15.37
N THR A 207 -23.50 -12.16 14.69
CA THR A 207 -24.95 -12.21 14.78
C THR A 207 -25.34 -13.00 16.02
N PHE A 208 -25.87 -12.33 17.07
CA PHE A 208 -26.31 -12.97 18.30
C PHE A 208 -27.85 -13.04 18.45
N ASP A 209 -28.61 -12.29 17.65
CA ASP A 209 -30.07 -12.36 17.66
C ASP A 209 -30.54 -13.67 17.03
N PRO A 210 -31.27 -14.53 17.77
CA PRO A 210 -31.74 -15.83 17.26
C PRO A 210 -32.63 -15.72 16.00
N ASN A 211 -33.30 -14.57 15.80
CA ASN A 211 -34.13 -14.35 14.62
C ASN A 211 -33.31 -14.03 13.35
N LEU A 212 -32.03 -13.74 13.49
CA LEU A 212 -31.09 -13.41 12.41
C LEU A 212 -30.14 -14.57 12.08
N ILE A 213 -30.21 -15.69 12.82
CA ILE A 213 -29.35 -16.87 12.63
C ILE A 213 -29.97 -17.77 11.54
N THR A 214 -30.16 -17.25 10.33
CA THR A 214 -30.89 -17.97 9.27
C THR A 214 -30.34 -17.71 7.87
N GLY A 215 -29.14 -17.27 7.71
CA GLY A 215 -28.64 -16.96 6.38
C GLY A 215 -27.14 -17.22 6.28
N VAL A 216 -26.63 -17.03 5.08
CA VAL A 216 -25.24 -17.32 4.71
C VAL A 216 -24.60 -16.10 4.06
N TRP A 217 -23.41 -15.73 4.53
CA TRP A 217 -22.50 -14.82 3.87
C TRP A 217 -21.69 -15.58 2.83
N ASP A 218 -21.60 -15.05 1.63
CA ASP A 218 -20.65 -15.46 0.61
C ASP A 218 -19.46 -14.48 0.64
N VAL A 219 -18.24 -15.02 0.57
CA VAL A 219 -16.98 -14.27 0.76
C VAL A 219 -15.99 -14.65 -0.35
N ASP A 220 -15.38 -13.66 -0.98
CA ASP A 220 -14.33 -13.87 -1.97
C ASP A 220 -13.36 -12.68 -2.05
N ASN A 221 -12.35 -12.77 -2.92
CA ASN A 221 -11.46 -11.65 -3.24
C ASN A 221 -10.75 -11.04 -2.03
N VAL A 222 -10.23 -11.88 -1.12
CA VAL A 222 -9.50 -11.38 0.06
C VAL A 222 -8.11 -10.90 -0.35
N ARG A 223 -7.87 -9.62 -0.18
CA ARG A 223 -6.61 -8.95 -0.57
C ARG A 223 -6.07 -8.10 0.58
N LEU A 224 -4.77 -8.16 0.76
CA LEU A 224 -4.06 -7.35 1.74
C LEU A 224 -3.02 -6.50 1.03
N ASN A 225 -3.08 -5.21 1.25
CA ASN A 225 -2.11 -4.25 0.72
C ASN A 225 -1.39 -3.55 1.86
N SER A 226 -0.13 -3.18 1.63
CA SER A 226 0.60 -2.29 2.51
C SER A 226 1.07 -1.05 1.76
N SER A 227 1.11 0.09 2.43
CA SER A 227 1.67 1.33 1.89
C SER A 227 2.63 1.96 2.88
N ILE A 228 3.66 2.61 2.37
CA ILE A 228 4.56 3.40 3.19
C ILE A 228 3.83 4.70 3.55
N VAL A 229 3.90 5.06 4.83
CA VAL A 229 3.38 6.35 5.30
C VAL A 229 4.56 7.30 5.48
N VAL A 230 4.58 8.39 4.71
CA VAL A 230 5.50 9.52 4.92
C VAL A 230 4.87 10.38 6.01
N PRO A 231 5.45 10.45 7.23
CA PRO A 231 4.88 11.28 8.29
C PRO A 231 4.73 12.74 7.85
N ASN A 232 3.53 13.29 8.07
CA ASN A 232 3.21 14.66 7.66
C ASN A 232 3.56 14.99 6.18
N GLY A 233 3.32 14.04 5.27
CA GLY A 233 3.64 14.18 3.84
C GLY A 233 2.79 15.23 3.11
N SER A 234 1.68 15.64 3.71
CA SER A 234 0.78 16.71 3.26
C SER A 234 0.90 17.99 4.12
N PHE A 235 1.91 18.08 5.00
CA PHE A 235 2.25 19.26 5.81
C PHE A 235 1.13 19.80 6.74
N GLU A 236 0.16 18.96 7.08
CA GLU A 236 -1.02 19.34 7.88
C GLU A 236 -0.73 19.56 9.37
N THR A 237 0.45 19.15 9.87
CA THR A 237 0.82 19.26 11.29
C THR A 237 2.10 20.07 11.53
N PRO A 238 2.10 20.99 12.51
CA PRO A 238 0.94 21.50 13.23
C PRO A 238 -0.02 22.28 12.32
N GLN A 239 -1.30 22.38 12.68
CA GLN A 239 -2.24 23.16 11.89
C GLN A 239 -1.92 24.67 11.99
N THR A 240 -1.94 25.39 10.86
CA THR A 240 -1.80 26.84 10.82
C THR A 240 -2.97 27.50 10.08
N THR A 241 -3.22 28.77 10.37
CA THR A 241 -4.19 29.61 9.65
C THR A 241 -3.51 30.68 8.80
N ASN A 242 -2.18 30.66 8.75
CA ASN A 242 -1.37 31.61 8.02
C ASN A 242 -0.06 30.94 7.58
N VAL A 243 1.07 31.60 7.66
CA VAL A 243 2.41 31.08 7.40
C VAL A 243 3.07 30.68 8.73
N ASP A 244 3.74 29.53 8.78
CA ASP A 244 4.52 29.07 9.94
C ASP A 244 5.79 28.36 9.44
N ILE A 245 6.92 28.63 10.09
CA ILE A 245 8.23 28.03 9.76
C ILE A 245 8.42 26.64 10.38
N ARG A 246 7.53 26.18 11.25
CA ARG A 246 7.66 24.89 11.95
C ARG A 246 7.02 23.78 11.15
N PHE A 247 7.72 22.70 11.03
CA PHE A 247 7.21 21.43 10.53
C PHE A 247 7.17 20.38 11.65
N ASP A 248 6.18 19.51 11.61
CA ASP A 248 6.24 18.24 12.32
C ASP A 248 6.82 17.21 11.35
N SER A 249 7.75 16.39 11.84
CA SER A 249 8.41 15.31 11.08
C SER A 249 9.42 15.75 10.01
N TRP A 250 9.54 17.04 9.73
CA TRP A 250 10.50 17.58 8.78
C TRP A 250 11.50 18.52 9.48
N GLU A 251 12.74 18.41 9.07
CA GLU A 251 13.84 19.24 9.59
C GLU A 251 14.39 20.15 8.49
N ASP A 252 14.74 21.38 8.86
CA ASP A 252 15.37 22.30 7.93
C ASP A 252 16.73 21.77 7.48
N ASN A 253 17.04 21.92 6.20
CA ASN A 253 18.40 21.68 5.73
C ASN A 253 19.40 22.58 6.48
N PRO A 254 20.62 22.13 6.73
CA PRO A 254 21.66 22.95 7.33
C PRO A 254 21.83 24.26 6.58
N GLN A 255 22.00 25.36 7.33
CA GLN A 255 22.17 26.69 6.75
C GLN A 255 23.25 26.70 5.67
N SER A 256 22.88 27.22 4.51
CA SER A 256 23.82 27.41 3.40
C SER A 256 24.96 28.36 3.78
N PRO A 257 26.21 28.06 3.42
CA PRO A 257 27.33 28.98 3.65
C PRO A 257 27.22 30.30 2.85
N PHE A 258 26.31 30.36 1.90
CA PHE A 258 26.02 31.59 1.11
C PHE A 258 24.97 32.49 1.74
N PHE A 259 24.30 32.05 2.81
CA PHE A 259 23.22 32.79 3.44
C PHE A 259 23.76 33.93 4.30
N ASP A 260 23.29 35.15 3.99
CA ASP A 260 23.54 36.34 4.79
C ASP A 260 22.20 36.96 5.20
N PRO A 261 21.84 36.95 6.50
CA PRO A 261 20.55 37.50 6.97
C PRO A 261 20.31 38.95 6.57
N SER A 262 21.37 39.73 6.37
CA SER A 262 21.24 41.13 5.99
C SER A 262 20.57 41.36 4.62
N GLN A 263 20.69 40.33 3.75
CA GLN A 263 20.04 40.35 2.42
C GLN A 263 18.53 40.03 2.52
N PHE A 264 18.09 39.50 3.65
CA PHE A 264 16.70 39.10 3.91
C PHE A 264 16.07 39.95 5.05
N GLY A 265 16.49 41.19 5.19
CA GLY A 265 15.93 42.06 6.22
C GLY A 265 16.22 41.65 7.66
N GLY A 266 17.27 40.83 7.87
CA GLY A 266 17.64 40.29 9.18
C GLY A 266 16.85 39.01 9.58
N GLN A 267 16.10 38.44 8.67
CA GLN A 267 15.36 37.19 8.93
C GLN A 267 16.32 36.01 9.05
N PRO A 268 16.04 35.04 9.93
CA PRO A 268 16.85 33.84 10.08
C PRO A 268 16.66 32.85 8.92
N TRP A 269 17.57 31.87 8.82
CA TRP A 269 17.60 30.86 7.78
C TRP A 269 16.28 30.09 7.65
N GLU A 270 15.67 29.75 8.77
CA GLU A 270 14.45 28.95 8.88
C GLU A 270 13.23 29.61 8.19
N THR A 271 13.30 30.95 7.96
CA THR A 271 12.21 31.63 7.25
C THR A 271 12.19 31.40 5.74
N LEU A 272 13.25 30.77 5.19
CA LEU A 272 13.30 30.42 3.76
C LEU A 272 12.52 29.14 3.43
N MET A 273 11.99 28.48 4.42
CA MET A 273 11.15 27.30 4.27
C MET A 273 10.11 27.27 5.38
N GLY A 274 8.98 26.62 5.11
CA GLY A 274 7.88 26.52 6.06
C GLY A 274 6.63 26.00 5.37
N ARG A 275 5.50 26.28 5.97
CA ARG A 275 4.18 25.88 5.47
C ARG A 275 3.20 27.04 5.54
N PHE A 276 2.14 26.95 4.77
CA PHE A 276 1.08 27.95 4.73
C PHE A 276 -0.30 27.27 4.64
N ALA A 277 -1.30 27.98 5.16
CA ALA A 277 -2.70 27.58 4.98
C ALA A 277 -3.17 27.95 3.57
N ASN A 278 -3.85 27.03 2.90
CA ASN A 278 -4.48 27.31 1.61
C ASN A 278 -5.48 28.46 1.71
N THR A 279 -5.59 29.22 0.66
CA THR A 279 -6.49 30.36 0.58
C THR A 279 -7.75 30.05 -0.23
N ASP A 280 -8.72 30.96 -0.23
CA ASP A 280 -9.93 30.80 -1.03
C ASP A 280 -9.64 30.89 -2.54
N PRO A 281 -10.40 30.18 -3.39
CA PRO A 281 -10.25 30.25 -4.84
C PRO A 281 -10.25 31.67 -5.38
N GLY A 282 -9.24 31.97 -6.19
CA GLY A 282 -9.02 33.31 -6.77
C GLY A 282 -8.26 34.30 -5.88
N SER A 283 -7.81 33.86 -4.69
CA SER A 283 -6.84 34.58 -3.87
C SER A 283 -5.41 34.20 -4.23
N ALA A 284 -4.44 35.02 -3.86
CA ALA A 284 -3.03 34.66 -3.97
C ALA A 284 -2.73 33.42 -3.09
N ASP A 285 -1.80 32.60 -3.54
CA ASP A 285 -1.40 31.34 -2.86
C ASP A 285 -2.55 30.32 -2.69
N HIS A 286 -3.57 30.36 -3.58
CA HIS A 286 -4.56 29.30 -3.69
C HIS A 286 -3.98 28.12 -4.44
N LEU A 287 -4.23 26.89 -3.92
CA LEU A 287 -3.93 25.64 -4.58
C LEU A 287 -5.22 24.81 -4.71
N ASP A 288 -5.51 24.33 -5.93
CA ASP A 288 -6.78 23.67 -6.24
C ASP A 288 -6.76 22.13 -6.03
N ASN A 289 -5.56 21.52 -5.91
CA ASN A 289 -5.38 20.06 -5.82
C ASN A 289 -4.43 19.61 -4.71
N LEU A 290 -4.33 20.36 -3.62
CA LEU A 290 -3.52 19.92 -2.48
C LEU A 290 -4.20 18.79 -1.69
N ASP A 291 -3.42 18.06 -0.91
CA ASP A 291 -3.89 17.05 0.03
C ASP A 291 -4.11 17.66 1.40
N GLY A 292 -5.36 17.97 1.71
CA GLY A 292 -5.74 18.64 2.96
C GLY A 292 -5.98 20.14 2.81
N THR A 293 -5.38 20.94 3.69
CA THR A 293 -5.65 22.38 3.84
C THR A 293 -4.39 23.25 3.90
N GLN A 294 -3.21 22.64 3.87
CA GLN A 294 -1.92 23.31 3.98
C GLN A 294 -0.94 22.78 2.92
N ALA A 295 0.08 23.57 2.61
CA ALA A 295 1.19 23.16 1.76
C ALA A 295 2.51 23.69 2.35
N ALA A 296 3.64 23.13 1.92
CA ALA A 296 4.95 23.65 2.25
C ALA A 296 5.42 24.67 1.20
N TYR A 297 6.33 25.54 1.62
CA TYR A 297 7.02 26.46 0.74
C TYR A 297 8.53 26.40 0.91
N VAL A 298 9.27 26.66 -0.18
CA VAL A 298 10.74 26.76 -0.21
C VAL A 298 11.16 27.92 -1.11
N PHE A 299 11.89 28.87 -0.57
CA PHE A 299 12.52 29.92 -1.36
C PHE A 299 13.60 29.38 -2.30
N THR A 300 13.78 30.01 -3.44
CA THR A 300 14.82 29.64 -4.43
C THR A 300 16.24 29.98 -3.99
N PHE A 301 16.51 30.06 -2.70
CA PHE A 301 17.86 30.31 -2.20
C PHE A 301 18.69 29.01 -2.20
N PRO A 302 19.98 29.01 -2.64
CA PRO A 302 20.80 27.81 -2.70
C PRO A 302 20.92 27.09 -1.37
N GLY A 303 20.44 25.86 -1.31
CA GLY A 303 20.46 25.04 -0.11
C GLY A 303 19.25 25.15 0.79
N ALA A 304 18.33 26.13 0.55
CA ALA A 304 17.07 26.20 1.28
C ALA A 304 16.22 24.95 1.00
N GLY A 305 15.58 24.44 2.03
CA GLY A 305 14.75 23.25 1.95
C GLY A 305 14.74 22.46 3.24
N PHE A 306 14.18 21.28 3.20
CA PHE A 306 13.98 20.43 4.38
C PHE A 306 14.14 18.95 4.04
N LEU A 307 14.30 18.16 5.07
CA LEU A 307 14.51 16.70 4.97
C LEU A 307 13.70 15.95 6.04
N GLN A 308 13.50 14.68 5.81
CA GLN A 308 12.88 13.76 6.75
C GLN A 308 13.57 12.41 6.72
N ASP A 309 13.89 11.85 7.89
CA ASP A 309 14.44 10.51 8.04
C ASP A 309 14.12 9.91 9.43
N PHE A 310 14.85 8.85 9.79
CA PHE A 310 14.60 8.10 11.02
C PHE A 310 14.88 8.89 12.32
N ASP A 311 15.60 10.01 12.24
CA ASP A 311 15.92 10.90 13.36
C ASP A 311 14.94 12.08 13.46
N SER A 312 14.10 12.30 12.44
CA SER A 312 13.16 13.43 12.40
C SER A 312 12.22 13.47 13.59
N THR A 313 11.97 14.67 14.08
CA THR A 313 11.24 14.93 15.32
C THR A 313 9.90 15.65 15.08
N ASP A 314 9.10 15.75 16.14
CA ASP A 314 7.90 16.59 16.16
C ASP A 314 8.30 18.05 16.32
N GLY A 315 8.42 18.93 15.51
CA GLY A 315 8.77 20.36 15.60
C GLY A 315 9.09 20.97 17.00
N SER A 316 8.99 20.18 18.05
CA SER A 316 9.39 20.51 19.44
C SER A 316 10.78 19.99 19.81
N ASN A 317 11.44 19.26 18.92
CA ASN A 317 12.75 18.63 19.11
C ASN A 317 12.84 17.64 20.29
N THR A 318 11.72 17.02 20.70
CA THR A 318 11.68 16.26 21.95
C THR A 318 11.32 14.77 21.79
N VAL A 319 10.67 14.35 20.70
CA VAL A 319 10.23 12.95 20.58
C VAL A 319 10.32 12.45 19.14
N PRO A 320 11.09 11.39 18.86
CA PRO A 320 11.17 10.77 17.53
C PRO A 320 9.94 9.90 17.21
N THR A 321 8.73 10.28 17.68
CA THR A 321 7.50 9.52 17.42
C THR A 321 6.99 9.66 16.01
N HIS A 322 7.50 10.63 15.27
CA HIS A 322 7.12 10.97 13.92
C HIS A 322 8.25 10.70 12.91
N ALA A 323 9.27 9.96 13.34
CA ALA A 323 10.40 9.59 12.51
C ALA A 323 9.99 8.73 11.32
N PHE A 324 10.65 8.93 10.19
CA PHE A 324 10.43 8.16 8.97
C PHE A 324 11.23 6.85 9.00
N ASN A 325 10.68 5.79 9.55
CA ASN A 325 11.34 4.51 9.84
C ASN A 325 11.20 3.48 8.71
N VAL A 326 11.44 3.86 7.48
CA VAL A 326 11.39 2.95 6.33
C VAL A 326 12.79 2.50 5.93
N LYS A 327 12.95 1.20 5.67
CA LYS A 327 14.22 0.61 5.23
C LYS A 327 14.19 0.28 3.74
N LEU A 328 15.37 0.35 3.14
CA LEU A 328 15.59 -0.04 1.75
C LEU A 328 15.80 -1.56 1.66
N ASP A 329 14.72 -2.29 1.43
CA ASP A 329 14.75 -3.75 1.40
C ASP A 329 15.31 -4.28 0.07
N PRO A 330 16.23 -5.26 0.10
CA PRO A 330 16.71 -5.91 -1.11
C PRO A 330 15.56 -6.54 -1.92
N GLY A 331 15.61 -6.38 -3.24
CA GLY A 331 14.61 -6.90 -4.15
C GLY A 331 13.44 -5.96 -4.40
N LYS A 332 13.40 -4.80 -3.75
CA LYS A 332 12.34 -3.79 -3.96
C LYS A 332 12.84 -2.59 -4.77
N SER A 333 11.93 -1.91 -5.41
CA SER A 333 12.06 -0.57 -6.00
C SER A 333 11.30 0.44 -5.15
N TYR A 334 11.77 1.70 -5.13
CA TYR A 334 11.15 2.78 -4.38
C TYR A 334 10.95 3.99 -5.27
N THR A 335 9.76 4.59 -5.24
CA THR A 335 9.45 5.80 -6.01
C THR A 335 8.91 6.87 -5.06
N LEU A 336 9.68 7.93 -4.90
CA LEU A 336 9.24 9.17 -4.27
C LEU A 336 8.42 9.96 -5.28
N THR A 337 7.25 10.41 -4.90
CA THR A 337 6.42 11.36 -5.65
C THR A 337 6.14 12.56 -4.77
N ALA A 338 6.29 13.77 -5.29
CA ALA A 338 5.88 14.99 -4.65
C ALA A 338 5.35 15.96 -5.71
N ALA A 339 4.40 16.79 -5.33
CA ALA A 339 3.75 17.74 -6.22
C ALA A 339 4.30 19.16 -6.00
N PHE A 340 4.57 19.89 -7.08
CA PHE A 340 5.20 21.20 -7.06
C PHE A 340 4.45 22.20 -7.94
N THR A 341 4.49 23.46 -7.53
CA THR A 341 4.18 24.62 -8.36
C THR A 341 5.01 25.82 -7.93
N SER A 342 4.80 26.96 -8.56
CA SER A 342 5.34 28.26 -8.15
C SER A 342 4.28 29.01 -7.37
N SER A 343 4.65 29.63 -6.25
CA SER A 343 3.76 30.57 -5.58
C SER A 343 3.26 31.64 -6.58
N SER A 344 1.97 31.91 -6.54
CA SER A 344 1.38 32.97 -7.37
C SER A 344 1.68 34.39 -6.82
N ASN A 345 2.01 34.48 -5.52
CA ASN A 345 2.36 35.70 -4.84
C ASN A 345 3.84 36.09 -5.04
N GLU A 346 4.73 35.12 -5.01
CA GLU A 346 6.17 35.26 -5.26
C GLU A 346 6.61 34.31 -6.39
N PRO A 347 6.28 34.63 -7.64
CA PRO A 347 6.44 33.70 -8.76
C PRO A 347 7.91 33.43 -9.09
N LEU A 348 8.17 32.18 -9.46
CA LEU A 348 9.47 31.73 -9.91
C LEU A 348 9.83 32.33 -11.27
N THR A 349 11.14 32.45 -11.50
CA THR A 349 11.69 32.79 -12.83
C THR A 349 12.11 31.49 -13.55
N ASN A 350 11.90 31.42 -14.85
CA ASN A 350 12.31 30.27 -15.68
C ASN A 350 13.78 29.91 -15.44
N GLY A 351 14.03 28.64 -15.12
CA GLY A 351 15.35 28.12 -14.77
C GLY A 351 15.61 27.97 -13.26
N ALA A 352 14.75 28.55 -12.40
CA ALA A 352 14.79 28.23 -10.96
C ALA A 352 14.59 26.73 -10.74
N SER A 353 15.30 26.14 -9.80
CA SER A 353 15.29 24.68 -9.62
C SER A 353 15.26 24.24 -8.17
N ILE A 354 14.52 23.15 -7.93
CA ILE A 354 14.49 22.41 -6.67
C ILE A 354 14.79 20.95 -6.94
N GLN A 355 15.59 20.31 -6.10
CA GLN A 355 15.85 18.87 -6.16
C GLN A 355 15.00 18.16 -5.12
N MET A 356 14.31 17.12 -5.55
CA MET A 356 13.74 16.09 -4.69
C MET A 356 14.64 14.86 -4.71
N ALA A 357 14.91 14.24 -3.55
CA ALA A 357 15.85 13.14 -3.47
C ALA A 357 15.46 12.09 -2.44
N LEU A 358 15.78 10.83 -2.75
CA LEU A 358 15.90 9.75 -1.79
C LEU A 358 17.37 9.59 -1.40
N TYR A 359 17.65 9.49 -0.12
CA TYR A 359 19.01 9.35 0.41
C TYR A 359 19.08 8.29 1.53
N TYR A 360 20.27 7.93 1.94
CA TYR A 360 20.53 7.27 3.22
C TYR A 360 21.66 8.00 3.94
N GLY A 361 21.68 7.94 5.25
CA GLY A 361 22.72 8.59 6.05
C GLY A 361 22.42 8.56 7.54
N ASP A 362 23.31 9.16 8.29
CA ASP A 362 23.23 9.31 9.73
C ASP A 362 23.08 10.82 10.07
N GLY A 363 21.90 11.40 9.73
CA GLY A 363 21.57 12.81 9.95
C GLY A 363 21.98 13.75 8.79
N PRO A 364 21.63 15.05 8.89
CA PRO A 364 21.61 16.00 7.77
C PRO A 364 22.99 16.34 7.17
N THR A 365 24.08 15.97 7.83
CA THR A 365 25.44 16.29 7.36
C THR A 365 26.14 15.16 6.61
N ASN A 366 25.61 13.92 6.67
CA ASN A 366 26.20 12.71 6.09
C ASN A 366 25.22 12.00 5.14
N LEU A 367 24.63 12.76 4.23
CA LEU A 367 23.67 12.23 3.28
C LEU A 367 24.37 11.63 2.05
N THR A 368 23.94 10.44 1.64
CA THR A 368 24.28 9.88 0.33
C THR A 368 23.01 9.75 -0.51
N VAL A 369 22.90 10.57 -1.54
CA VAL A 369 21.78 10.57 -2.47
C VAL A 369 21.79 9.29 -3.30
N LEU A 370 20.67 8.59 -3.36
CA LEU A 370 20.46 7.35 -4.11
C LEU A 370 19.71 7.57 -5.41
N ALA A 371 18.71 8.43 -5.37
CA ALA A 371 17.94 8.86 -6.53
C ALA A 371 17.51 10.31 -6.34
N ALA A 372 17.56 11.08 -7.41
CA ALA A 372 17.14 12.47 -7.38
C ALA A 372 16.53 12.91 -8.70
N THR A 373 15.62 13.88 -8.61
CA THR A 373 15.04 14.59 -9.76
C THR A 373 15.16 16.09 -9.50
N ASN A 374 15.73 16.80 -10.46
CA ASN A 374 15.70 18.27 -10.45
C ASN A 374 14.43 18.73 -11.17
N VAL A 375 13.55 19.36 -10.43
CA VAL A 375 12.40 20.08 -10.97
C VAL A 375 12.85 21.48 -11.36
N VAL A 376 12.73 21.82 -12.63
CA VAL A 376 13.12 23.14 -13.16
C VAL A 376 11.85 23.88 -13.55
N PHE A 377 11.69 25.08 -13.05
CA PHE A 377 10.56 25.91 -13.39
C PHE A 377 10.64 26.37 -14.84
N ASP A 378 9.55 26.16 -15.56
CA ASP A 378 9.34 26.61 -16.93
C ASP A 378 7.84 26.94 -17.11
N THR A 379 7.55 28.18 -17.49
CA THR A 379 6.17 28.64 -17.70
C THR A 379 5.40 27.89 -18.78
N THR A 380 6.08 27.09 -19.62
CA THR A 380 5.41 26.20 -20.60
C THR A 380 4.94 24.91 -19.95
N LEU A 381 5.56 24.48 -18.85
CA LEU A 381 5.18 23.32 -18.07
C LEU A 381 4.19 23.73 -16.94
N PHE A 382 4.52 24.76 -16.18
CA PHE A 382 3.71 25.29 -15.08
C PHE A 382 2.76 26.38 -15.59
N THR A 383 1.78 25.99 -16.39
CA THR A 383 0.83 26.89 -17.06
C THR A 383 -0.28 27.40 -16.14
N ASN A 384 -0.54 26.70 -15.06
CA ASN A 384 -1.48 27.08 -13.99
C ASN A 384 -0.74 27.00 -12.64
N LEU A 385 -0.48 28.13 -12.02
CA LEU A 385 0.25 28.20 -10.74
C LEU A 385 -0.60 27.78 -9.52
N ASP A 386 -1.92 27.72 -9.67
CA ASP A 386 -2.82 27.22 -8.64
C ASP A 386 -2.86 25.68 -8.62
N HIS A 387 -2.15 25.01 -9.54
CA HIS A 387 -2.18 23.55 -9.71
C HIS A 387 -0.79 22.92 -9.55
N LEU A 388 -0.68 22.04 -8.58
CA LEU A 388 0.53 21.26 -8.31
C LEU A 388 0.71 20.16 -9.34
N LEU A 389 1.94 19.97 -9.84
CA LEU A 389 2.32 18.93 -10.78
C LEU A 389 3.19 17.88 -10.09
N ASP A 390 2.85 16.60 -10.25
CA ASP A 390 3.61 15.46 -9.70
C ASP A 390 4.95 15.25 -10.42
N PHE A 391 6.02 15.10 -9.64
CA PHE A 391 7.35 14.67 -10.08
C PHE A 391 7.80 13.43 -9.33
N GLN A 392 8.75 12.68 -9.89
CA GLN A 392 9.16 11.40 -9.32
C GLN A 392 10.69 11.25 -9.31
N ALA A 393 11.21 10.64 -8.22
CA ALA A 393 12.57 10.11 -8.15
C ALA A 393 12.52 8.64 -7.75
N THR A 394 13.21 7.76 -8.52
CA THR A 394 13.04 6.31 -8.38
C THR A 394 14.38 5.58 -8.15
N ILE A 395 14.42 4.74 -7.13
CA ILE A 395 15.42 3.68 -6.97
C ILE A 395 14.84 2.42 -7.64
N PRO A 396 15.33 2.01 -8.81
CA PRO A 396 14.66 0.96 -9.61
C PRO A 396 14.81 -0.44 -9.02
N LEU A 397 15.86 -0.69 -8.24
CA LEU A 397 16.12 -1.97 -7.57
C LEU A 397 17.15 -1.77 -6.46
N VAL A 398 16.82 -2.21 -5.26
CA VAL A 398 17.79 -2.39 -4.16
C VAL A 398 18.39 -3.79 -4.25
N LYS A 399 19.70 -3.88 -4.45
CA LYS A 399 20.42 -5.17 -4.46
C LYS A 399 20.93 -5.49 -3.05
N ALA A 400 20.97 -6.77 -2.69
CA ALA A 400 21.52 -7.20 -1.40
C ALA A 400 23.01 -6.81 -1.19
N THR A 401 23.73 -6.51 -2.29
CA THR A 401 25.14 -6.06 -2.27
C THR A 401 25.31 -4.55 -2.18
N ASP A 402 24.23 -3.78 -2.27
CA ASP A 402 24.29 -2.33 -2.18
C ASP A 402 24.61 -1.90 -0.75
N PRO A 403 25.47 -0.89 -0.53
CA PRO A 403 25.86 -0.45 0.80
C PRO A 403 24.69 0.15 1.60
N TRP A 404 23.62 0.55 0.92
CA TRP A 404 22.38 1.08 1.53
C TRP A 404 21.32 0.02 1.78
N ALA A 405 21.52 -1.24 1.34
CA ALA A 405 20.55 -2.31 1.59
C ALA A 405 20.31 -2.51 3.10
N GLY A 406 19.06 -2.47 3.52
CA GLY A 406 18.63 -2.55 4.92
C GLY A 406 18.85 -1.27 5.74
N LYS A 407 19.34 -0.18 5.12
CA LYS A 407 19.46 1.13 5.77
C LYS A 407 18.13 1.89 5.70
N ASN A 408 17.94 2.82 6.64
CA ASN A 408 16.80 3.73 6.58
C ASN A 408 16.91 4.65 5.37
N VAL A 409 15.79 4.88 4.71
CA VAL A 409 15.66 5.88 3.63
C VAL A 409 15.26 7.22 4.22
N GLY A 410 15.82 8.29 3.66
CA GLY A 410 15.41 9.68 3.91
C GLY A 410 14.87 10.32 2.64
N ILE A 411 14.11 11.39 2.82
CA ILE A 411 13.54 12.23 1.76
C ILE A 411 14.10 13.65 1.96
N GLN A 412 14.55 14.29 0.88
CA GLN A 412 15.06 15.66 0.92
C GLN A 412 14.48 16.47 -0.23
N PHE A 413 14.13 17.71 0.08
CA PHE A 413 13.87 18.79 -0.87
C PHE A 413 14.89 19.90 -0.64
N ILE A 414 15.56 20.36 -1.70
CA ILE A 414 16.61 21.36 -1.59
C ILE A 414 16.65 22.24 -2.84
N SER A 415 16.61 23.56 -2.67
CA SER A 415 16.81 24.50 -3.78
C SER A 415 18.22 24.36 -4.35
N THR A 416 18.29 24.14 -5.65
CA THR A 416 19.53 24.03 -6.43
C THR A 416 19.76 25.26 -7.33
N THR A 417 19.06 26.35 -7.06
CA THR A 417 19.17 27.60 -7.81
C THR A 417 20.39 28.39 -7.33
N PHE A 418 21.44 28.48 -8.14
CA PHE A 418 22.68 29.20 -7.83
C PHE A 418 22.83 30.54 -8.59
N ASP A 419 22.03 30.77 -9.65
CA ASP A 419 22.06 32.04 -10.38
C ASP A 419 21.37 33.12 -9.55
N PRO A 420 22.10 34.24 -9.17
CA PRO A 420 21.53 35.30 -8.37
C PRO A 420 20.29 35.97 -8.98
N ASN A 421 20.12 35.90 -10.29
CA ASN A 421 18.96 36.46 -10.98
C ASN A 421 17.70 35.62 -10.83
N LEU A 422 17.85 34.36 -10.38
CA LEU A 422 16.77 33.40 -10.18
C LEU A 422 16.40 33.23 -8.69
N ILE A 423 17.12 33.87 -7.78
CA ILE A 423 16.85 33.82 -6.33
C ILE A 423 15.76 34.83 -5.96
N THR A 424 14.56 34.68 -6.51
CA THR A 424 13.48 35.66 -6.37
C THR A 424 12.09 35.06 -6.30
N GLY A 425 11.93 33.80 -6.00
CA GLY A 425 10.60 33.21 -5.98
C GLY A 425 10.50 32.07 -5.00
N VAL A 426 9.32 31.50 -4.90
CA VAL A 426 8.97 30.46 -3.94
C VAL A 426 8.38 29.26 -4.66
N TRP A 427 8.89 28.08 -4.33
CA TRP A 427 8.27 26.80 -4.64
C TRP A 427 7.19 26.50 -3.61
N ASP A 428 5.99 26.14 -4.06
CA ASP A 428 4.98 25.49 -3.27
C ASP A 428 5.00 24.00 -3.53
N LEU A 429 4.90 23.20 -2.49
CA LEU A 429 4.93 21.74 -2.61
C LEU A 429 4.02 21.04 -1.61
N ASP A 430 3.50 19.88 -2.03
CA ASP A 430 2.60 19.06 -1.25
C ASP A 430 2.59 17.60 -1.72
N ASN A 431 1.77 16.77 -1.11
CA ASN A 431 1.49 15.40 -1.57
C ASN A 431 2.75 14.50 -1.65
N VAL A 432 3.61 14.56 -0.61
CA VAL A 432 4.82 13.73 -0.56
C VAL A 432 4.47 12.29 -0.24
N ARG A 433 4.78 11.38 -1.18
CA ARG A 433 4.44 9.97 -1.11
C ARG A 433 5.64 9.11 -1.47
N LEU A 434 5.90 8.05 -0.71
CA LEU A 434 6.86 7.03 -1.06
C LEU A 434 6.14 5.71 -1.32
N THR A 435 6.33 5.15 -2.49
CA THR A 435 5.78 3.83 -2.85
C THR A 435 6.90 2.83 -3.03
N GLU A 436 6.62 1.58 -2.69
CA GLU A 436 7.52 0.47 -2.97
C GLU A 436 6.81 -0.58 -3.81
N LYS A 437 7.59 -1.32 -4.58
CA LYS A 437 7.13 -2.51 -5.31
C LYS A 437 8.21 -3.57 -5.25
N VAL A 438 7.84 -4.85 -5.29
CA VAL A 438 8.80 -5.90 -5.59
C VAL A 438 9.31 -5.69 -7.01
N ALA A 439 10.60 -5.47 -7.15
CA ALA A 439 11.18 -5.21 -8.47
C ALA A 439 11.08 -6.48 -9.32
N THR A 440 10.51 -6.34 -10.51
CA THR A 440 10.48 -7.46 -11.47
C THR A 440 11.90 -7.86 -11.87
N ALA A 441 12.31 -9.06 -11.53
CA ALA A 441 13.65 -9.56 -11.78
C ALA A 441 13.65 -11.03 -12.19
N LEU A 442 14.55 -11.38 -13.09
CA LEU A 442 14.93 -12.76 -13.38
C LEU A 442 16.23 -13.06 -12.63
N SER A 443 16.21 -14.04 -11.75
CA SER A 443 17.32 -14.37 -10.87
C SER A 443 17.66 -15.86 -10.89
N SER A 444 18.78 -16.22 -10.26
CA SER A 444 19.18 -17.62 -10.00
C SER A 444 19.17 -18.52 -11.25
N PRO A 445 19.87 -18.14 -12.34
CA PRO A 445 19.91 -19.00 -13.53
C PRO A 445 20.55 -20.34 -13.20
N THR A 446 19.87 -21.42 -13.54
CA THR A 446 20.34 -22.81 -13.35
C THR A 446 20.31 -23.57 -14.66
N VAL A 447 21.19 -24.54 -14.81
CA VAL A 447 21.20 -25.48 -15.95
C VAL A 447 21.19 -26.88 -15.39
N THR A 448 20.11 -27.61 -15.65
CA THR A 448 19.94 -28.99 -15.15
C THR A 448 19.22 -29.82 -16.21
N ASN A 449 19.75 -31.01 -16.51
CA ASN A 449 19.15 -31.96 -17.44
C ASN A 449 18.79 -31.39 -18.83
N GLY A 450 19.64 -30.50 -19.38
CA GLY A 450 19.38 -29.90 -20.69
C GLY A 450 18.31 -28.79 -20.66
N GLN A 451 17.92 -28.34 -19.50
CA GLN A 451 17.01 -27.20 -19.29
C GLN A 451 17.73 -26.04 -18.62
N ILE A 452 17.37 -24.81 -19.02
CA ILE A 452 17.69 -23.62 -18.28
C ILE A 452 16.48 -23.28 -17.40
N GLY A 453 16.75 -22.94 -16.12
CA GLY A 453 15.76 -22.43 -15.18
C GLY A 453 16.18 -21.07 -14.65
N PHE A 454 15.20 -20.22 -14.31
CA PHE A 454 15.40 -18.99 -13.55
C PHE A 454 14.14 -18.68 -12.73
N ILE A 455 14.30 -17.91 -11.68
CA ILE A 455 13.22 -17.43 -10.84
C ILE A 455 12.78 -16.04 -11.34
N LEU A 456 11.49 -15.91 -11.68
CA LEU A 456 10.84 -14.62 -11.86
C LEU A 456 10.33 -14.16 -10.50
N GLN A 457 10.80 -13.01 -10.04
CA GLN A 457 10.30 -12.29 -8.86
C GLN A 457 9.53 -11.06 -9.31
N SER A 458 8.38 -10.77 -8.70
CA SER A 458 7.56 -9.58 -8.95
C SER A 458 6.51 -9.45 -7.85
N GLU A 459 5.68 -8.42 -7.92
CA GLU A 459 4.43 -8.40 -7.14
C GLU A 459 3.58 -9.64 -7.44
N PRO A 460 2.89 -10.20 -6.43
CA PRO A 460 1.93 -11.29 -6.64
C PRO A 460 0.78 -10.86 -7.56
N GLY A 461 0.29 -11.81 -8.35
CA GLY A 461 -0.86 -11.59 -9.25
C GLY A 461 -0.53 -10.94 -10.59
N LEU A 462 0.67 -10.42 -10.81
CA LEU A 462 1.07 -9.85 -12.09
C LEU A 462 1.24 -10.92 -13.17
N ALA A 463 0.75 -10.60 -14.38
CA ALA A 463 0.91 -11.44 -15.55
C ALA A 463 2.15 -11.03 -16.37
N PHE A 464 2.86 -12.01 -16.89
CA PHE A 464 4.10 -11.81 -17.63
C PHE A 464 4.14 -12.63 -18.91
N GLU A 465 4.80 -12.04 -19.88
CA GLU A 465 5.28 -12.73 -21.06
C GLU A 465 6.79 -12.96 -20.94
N ILE A 466 7.24 -14.20 -21.03
CA ILE A 466 8.67 -14.52 -21.08
C ILE A 466 9.12 -14.50 -22.54
N LEU A 467 10.08 -13.64 -22.79
CA LEU A 467 10.62 -13.41 -24.12
C LEU A 467 12.05 -13.97 -24.22
N ALA A 468 12.35 -14.61 -25.35
CA ALA A 468 13.70 -15.08 -25.67
C ALA A 468 14.21 -14.40 -26.96
N GLY A 469 15.49 -14.05 -26.96
CA GLY A 469 16.15 -13.46 -28.11
C GLY A 469 17.61 -13.94 -28.27
N THR A 470 18.17 -13.82 -29.45
CA THR A 470 19.57 -14.16 -29.71
C THR A 470 20.51 -12.96 -29.62
N ASN A 471 19.95 -11.76 -29.48
CA ASN A 471 20.70 -10.50 -29.40
C ASN A 471 20.08 -9.58 -28.32
N LEU A 472 20.89 -9.03 -27.42
CA LEU A 472 20.47 -8.11 -26.36
C LEU A 472 20.02 -6.72 -26.88
N VAL A 473 20.53 -6.30 -28.04
CA VAL A 473 20.33 -4.94 -28.58
C VAL A 473 19.16 -4.87 -29.56
N SER A 474 18.43 -5.95 -29.72
CA SER A 474 17.34 -5.99 -30.69
C SER A 474 16.17 -5.09 -30.27
N SER A 475 15.60 -4.38 -31.30
CA SER A 475 14.26 -3.80 -31.21
C SER A 475 13.22 -4.83 -30.73
N ALA A 476 12.03 -4.41 -30.40
CA ALA A 476 10.96 -5.31 -29.92
C ALA A 476 10.74 -6.53 -30.84
N SER A 477 10.98 -6.39 -32.16
CA SER A 477 10.86 -7.46 -33.15
C SER A 477 11.92 -8.56 -33.06
N GLY A 478 13.00 -8.39 -32.31
CA GLY A 478 14.06 -9.40 -32.12
C GLY A 478 13.81 -10.35 -30.92
N TRP A 479 12.72 -10.17 -30.23
CA TRP A 479 12.33 -11.00 -29.09
C TRP A 479 11.08 -11.83 -29.42
N THR A 480 11.12 -13.12 -29.09
CA THR A 480 10.01 -14.04 -29.33
C THR A 480 9.39 -14.43 -28.00
N SER A 481 8.08 -14.34 -27.88
CA SER A 481 7.35 -14.87 -26.74
C SER A 481 7.46 -16.40 -26.71
N ILE A 482 7.86 -16.93 -25.57
CA ILE A 482 8.01 -18.37 -25.35
C ILE A 482 7.11 -18.92 -24.26
N ALA A 483 6.57 -18.06 -23.41
CA ALA A 483 5.56 -18.40 -22.41
C ALA A 483 4.80 -17.14 -21.94
N SER A 484 3.55 -17.33 -21.55
CA SER A 484 2.77 -16.38 -20.77
C SER A 484 2.41 -17.05 -19.43
N LEU A 485 2.53 -16.33 -18.33
CA LEU A 485 2.29 -16.83 -16.98
C LEU A 485 1.82 -15.72 -16.04
N THR A 486 1.10 -16.09 -14.98
CA THR A 486 0.77 -15.20 -13.87
C THR A 486 1.62 -15.61 -12.66
N ASN A 487 2.32 -14.64 -12.05
CA ASN A 487 3.12 -14.88 -10.86
C ASN A 487 2.26 -14.77 -9.60
N VAL A 488 1.56 -15.83 -9.26
CA VAL A 488 0.55 -15.86 -8.18
C VAL A 488 1.15 -15.56 -6.81
N THR A 489 2.39 -16.02 -6.54
CA THR A 489 3.00 -15.99 -5.20
C THR A 489 4.10 -14.93 -5.04
N GLY A 490 4.36 -14.14 -6.07
CA GLY A 490 5.51 -13.21 -6.11
C GLY A 490 6.83 -13.87 -6.53
N SER A 491 6.88 -15.21 -6.63
CA SER A 491 8.06 -15.97 -7.07
C SER A 491 7.65 -17.17 -7.91
N PHE A 492 8.16 -17.25 -9.13
CA PHE A 492 7.83 -18.33 -10.07
C PHE A 492 9.09 -18.93 -10.71
N LEU A 493 9.25 -20.25 -10.60
CA LEU A 493 10.35 -20.96 -11.28
C LEU A 493 9.94 -21.26 -12.73
N PHE A 494 10.56 -20.55 -13.67
CA PHE A 494 10.41 -20.85 -15.10
C PHE A 494 11.51 -21.79 -15.56
N THR A 495 11.18 -22.75 -16.40
CA THR A 495 12.13 -23.68 -17.05
C THR A 495 11.90 -23.75 -18.55
N ASN A 496 12.98 -23.83 -19.33
CA ASN A 496 12.92 -23.99 -20.79
C ASN A 496 14.03 -24.91 -21.29
N GLN A 497 13.79 -25.62 -22.39
CA GLN A 497 14.80 -26.46 -23.03
C GLN A 497 15.95 -25.60 -23.59
N ILE A 498 17.19 -26.05 -23.36
CA ILE A 498 18.37 -25.41 -23.93
C ILE A 498 18.35 -25.61 -25.45
N SER A 499 18.44 -24.51 -26.20
CA SER A 499 18.61 -24.54 -27.66
C SER A 499 20.10 -24.56 -28.04
N ASN A 500 20.41 -24.99 -29.23
CA ASN A 500 21.79 -24.99 -29.81
C ASN A 500 22.29 -23.54 -30.12
N GLN A 501 21.45 -22.52 -29.89
CA GLN A 501 21.78 -21.10 -30.08
C GLN A 501 21.82 -20.39 -28.74
N PRO A 502 22.77 -19.48 -28.51
CA PRO A 502 22.75 -18.61 -27.33
C PRO A 502 21.41 -17.85 -27.26
N ARG A 503 20.82 -17.82 -26.07
CA ARG A 503 19.58 -17.07 -25.83
C ARG A 503 19.72 -16.16 -24.63
N PHE A 504 19.13 -14.97 -24.77
CA PHE A 504 18.85 -14.04 -23.69
C PHE A 504 17.38 -14.14 -23.33
N TYR A 505 17.04 -13.90 -22.06
CA TYR A 505 15.67 -13.94 -21.58
C TYR A 505 15.32 -12.62 -20.92
N LYS A 506 14.08 -12.18 -21.07
CA LYS A 506 13.49 -11.08 -20.31
C LYS A 506 12.03 -11.40 -19.99
N ALA A 507 11.56 -10.89 -18.86
CA ALA A 507 10.14 -10.84 -18.54
C ALA A 507 9.57 -9.49 -18.98
N HIS A 508 8.38 -9.52 -19.57
CA HIS A 508 7.61 -8.34 -19.95
C HIS A 508 6.26 -8.44 -19.22
N GLU A 509 5.99 -7.47 -18.35
CA GLU A 509 4.72 -7.37 -17.64
C GLU A 509 3.60 -7.07 -18.63
N LEU A 510 2.50 -7.79 -18.51
CA LEU A 510 1.29 -7.59 -19.31
C LEU A 510 0.35 -6.64 -18.54
N PRO A 511 -0.38 -5.77 -19.26
CA PRO A 511 -1.31 -4.81 -18.64
C PRO A 511 -2.49 -5.50 -17.94
#